data_008cb56cc394732b9af9775e1123db19
#
_entry.id   008cb56cc394732b9af9775e1123db19
#
_cell.length_a   1.000
_cell.length_b   1.000
_cell.length_c   1.000
_cell.angle_alpha   90.00
_cell.angle_beta   90.00
_cell.angle_gamma   90.00
#
_symmetry.space_group_name_H-M   'P 1'
#
loop_
_entity.id
_entity.type
_entity.pdbx_description
1 polymer ?
#
loop_
_entity_poly.entity_id
_entity_poly.type
_entity_poly.pdbx_seq_one_letter_code
_entity_poly.pdbx_strand_id
1 'polypeptide(L)'
;MKSNVIELGEFFHKNKFIPLILHWFKKNQRNLYWRRNRNLYLTYLSEIMLQQTTVKTVENKILEIINIFPSFNSFKNKRLEHLLKVWSGLGYYKRAENLFKAVTIINNSYNGKLPDDRDSLISLPGVGKYTSSAILAIGHNKKSFPVDINVKRLIQRVSGLKLKDDEIEEILSLACKKKISYRSLAESMMDYSSIICKKNSPECSKCIFSMSLIHISEPTRQFRISY
;
A
#
# COMPACT_ATOMS: atom_id res chain seq x y z
N MET A 1 15.67 2.87 21.70
CA MET A 1 14.95 2.66 20.43
C MET A 1 13.66 1.85 20.60
N LYS A 2 13.67 0.63 21.18
CA LYS A 2 12.42 -0.16 21.39
C LYS A 2 11.39 0.55 22.28
N SER A 3 11.80 1.29 23.31
CA SER A 3 10.92 2.08 24.18
C SER A 3 10.09 3.09 23.38
N ASN A 4 10.70 3.84 22.47
CA ASN A 4 10.03 4.86 21.67
C ASN A 4 8.96 4.29 20.73
N VAL A 5 9.15 3.08 20.20
CA VAL A 5 8.19 2.42 19.29
C VAL A 5 6.93 2.02 20.08
N ILE A 6 7.10 1.47 21.29
CA ILE A 6 5.98 1.08 22.16
C ILE A 6 5.18 2.32 22.57
N GLU A 7 5.85 3.37 23.03
CA GLU A 7 5.23 4.64 23.45
C GLU A 7 4.45 5.28 22.28
N LEU A 8 5.01 5.26 21.06
CA LEU A 8 4.32 5.75 19.88
C LEU A 8 3.11 4.89 19.50
N GLY A 9 3.21 3.57 19.60
CA GLY A 9 2.08 2.67 19.36
C GLY A 9 0.92 2.97 20.30
N GLU A 10 1.22 3.17 21.59
CA GLU A 10 0.22 3.58 22.59
C GLU A 10 -0.32 5.00 22.33
N PHE A 11 0.55 5.93 21.96
CA PHE A 11 0.16 7.30 21.58
C PHE A 11 -0.82 7.28 20.41
N PHE A 12 -0.53 6.55 19.32
CA PHE A 12 -1.44 6.41 18.18
C PHE A 12 -2.76 5.74 18.58
N HIS A 13 -2.70 4.78 19.49
CA HIS A 13 -3.92 4.14 20.02
C HIS A 13 -4.78 5.12 20.81
N LYS A 14 -4.19 5.80 21.81
CA LYS A 14 -4.88 6.79 22.68
C LYS A 14 -5.49 7.93 21.88
N ASN A 15 -4.76 8.45 20.89
CA ASN A 15 -5.21 9.54 20.02
C ASN A 15 -6.12 9.07 18.86
N LYS A 16 -6.58 7.82 18.90
CA LYS A 16 -7.54 7.26 17.93
C LYS A 16 -7.10 7.40 16.48
N PHE A 17 -5.79 7.31 16.18
CA PHE A 17 -5.23 7.45 14.84
C PHE A 17 -5.97 6.56 13.82
N ILE A 18 -6.10 5.26 14.13
CA ILE A 18 -6.76 4.30 13.24
C ILE A 18 -8.25 4.60 13.07
N PRO A 19 -9.06 4.82 14.11
CA PRO A 19 -10.46 5.23 13.94
C PRO A 19 -10.64 6.51 13.12
N LEU A 20 -9.81 7.52 13.33
CA LEU A 20 -9.90 8.80 12.62
C LEU A 20 -9.63 8.63 11.13
N ILE A 21 -8.56 7.93 10.75
CA ILE A 21 -8.22 7.74 9.34
C ILE A 21 -9.24 6.86 8.61
N LEU A 22 -9.78 5.83 9.28
CA LEU A 22 -10.85 5.00 8.74
C LEU A 22 -12.16 5.78 8.58
N HIS A 23 -12.49 6.68 9.51
CA HIS A 23 -13.65 7.55 9.40
C HIS A 23 -13.51 8.51 8.20
N TRP A 24 -12.34 9.14 8.05
CA TRP A 24 -12.05 9.98 6.90
C TRP A 24 -12.19 9.19 5.59
N PHE A 25 -11.62 7.98 5.54
CA PHE A 25 -11.62 7.13 4.35
C PHE A 25 -13.03 6.78 3.85
N LYS A 26 -13.98 6.52 4.76
CA LYS A 26 -15.36 6.22 4.37
C LYS A 26 -15.99 7.31 3.48
N LYS A 27 -15.57 8.56 3.65
CA LYS A 27 -16.12 9.71 2.91
C LYS A 27 -15.26 10.13 1.70
N ASN A 28 -13.99 9.76 1.70
CA ASN A 28 -12.99 10.33 0.79
C ASN A 28 -12.21 9.30 -0.03
N GLN A 29 -12.59 8.01 0.02
CA GLN A 29 -11.87 6.96 -0.68
C GLN A 29 -11.86 7.19 -2.19
N ARG A 30 -10.71 6.94 -2.83
CA ARG A 30 -10.57 7.03 -4.28
C ARG A 30 -11.38 5.92 -4.97
N ASN A 31 -12.08 6.31 -6.02
CA ASN A 31 -12.91 5.39 -6.82
C ASN A 31 -12.06 4.73 -7.92
N LEU A 32 -11.25 3.74 -7.58
CA LEU A 32 -10.33 3.06 -8.49
C LEU A 32 -10.94 1.77 -9.04
N TYR A 33 -10.69 1.45 -10.32
CA TYR A 33 -11.24 0.27 -10.98
C TYR A 33 -11.00 -1.02 -10.19
N TRP A 34 -9.76 -1.27 -9.75
CA TRP A 34 -9.37 -2.48 -8.99
C TRP A 34 -9.91 -2.53 -7.56
N ARG A 35 -10.42 -1.42 -7.04
CA ARG A 35 -11.14 -1.37 -5.77
C ARG A 35 -12.63 -1.71 -5.92
N ARG A 36 -13.25 -1.31 -7.02
CA ARG A 36 -14.66 -1.64 -7.33
C ARG A 36 -14.84 -3.11 -7.71
N ASN A 37 -13.90 -3.64 -8.50
CA ASN A 37 -13.94 -5.00 -9.04
C ASN A 37 -13.01 -5.94 -8.28
N ARG A 38 -13.06 -5.91 -6.95
CA ARG A 38 -12.10 -6.58 -6.07
C ARG A 38 -12.03 -8.09 -6.27
N ASN A 39 -10.84 -8.57 -6.57
CA ASN A 39 -10.41 -9.95 -6.43
C ASN A 39 -8.90 -10.01 -6.23
N LEU A 40 -8.36 -11.17 -5.88
CA LEU A 40 -6.93 -11.34 -5.58
C LEU A 40 -6.06 -11.10 -6.81
N TYR A 41 -6.52 -11.49 -7.99
CA TYR A 41 -5.79 -11.25 -9.23
C TYR A 41 -5.65 -9.76 -9.54
N LEU A 42 -6.74 -9.00 -9.46
CA LEU A 42 -6.71 -7.54 -9.68
C LEU A 42 -5.90 -6.80 -8.62
N THR A 43 -5.96 -7.25 -7.37
CA THR A 43 -5.10 -6.69 -6.32
C THR A 43 -3.63 -6.92 -6.67
N TYR A 44 -3.25 -8.16 -7.01
CA TYR A 44 -1.88 -8.48 -7.39
C TYR A 44 -1.42 -7.70 -8.63
N LEU A 45 -2.23 -7.72 -9.69
CA LEU A 45 -1.93 -7.03 -10.94
C LEU A 45 -1.74 -5.53 -10.72
N SER A 46 -2.67 -4.88 -10.02
CA SER A 46 -2.58 -3.43 -9.76
C SER A 46 -1.37 -3.06 -8.92
N GLU A 47 -1.00 -3.85 -7.90
CA GLU A 47 0.20 -3.60 -7.08
C GLU A 47 1.48 -3.68 -7.93
N ILE A 48 1.59 -4.66 -8.84
CA ILE A 48 2.74 -4.74 -9.75
C ILE A 48 2.75 -3.58 -10.76
N MET A 49 1.59 -3.20 -11.30
CA MET A 49 1.49 -2.08 -12.23
C MET A 49 1.81 -0.73 -11.58
N LEU A 50 1.46 -0.54 -10.31
CA LEU A 50 1.69 0.70 -9.55
C LEU A 50 3.15 0.89 -9.11
N GLN A 51 4.00 -0.13 -9.21
CA GLN A 51 5.43 0.03 -8.94
C GLN A 51 6.02 1.07 -9.90
N GLN A 52 6.44 2.23 -9.36
CA GLN A 52 7.02 3.35 -10.12
C GLN A 52 6.13 3.90 -11.28
N THR A 53 4.82 3.71 -11.18
CA THR A 53 3.85 4.20 -12.17
C THR A 53 2.71 4.93 -11.46
N THR A 54 2.21 6.01 -12.07
CA THR A 54 1.12 6.79 -11.47
C THR A 54 -0.21 6.05 -11.54
N VAL A 55 -1.10 6.32 -10.56
CA VAL A 55 -2.45 5.76 -10.53
C VAL A 55 -3.19 6.03 -11.85
N LYS A 56 -3.13 7.26 -12.37
CA LYS A 56 -3.79 7.64 -13.63
C LYS A 56 -3.33 6.79 -14.82
N THR A 57 -2.01 6.53 -14.91
CA THR A 57 -1.45 5.69 -15.99
C THR A 57 -1.96 4.25 -15.87
N VAL A 58 -2.01 3.72 -14.63
CA VAL A 58 -2.52 2.36 -14.39
C VAL A 58 -4.02 2.27 -14.71
N GLU A 59 -4.84 3.25 -14.31
CA GLU A 59 -6.28 3.27 -14.63
C GLU A 59 -6.54 3.24 -16.14
N ASN A 60 -5.75 3.98 -16.90
CA ASN A 60 -5.88 4.02 -18.36
C ASN A 60 -5.48 2.70 -19.02
N LYS A 61 -4.65 1.87 -18.39
CA LYS A 61 -4.03 0.70 -19.01
C LYS A 61 -4.56 -0.64 -18.50
N ILE A 62 -5.06 -0.68 -17.26
CA ILE A 62 -5.44 -1.94 -16.62
C ILE A 62 -6.50 -2.72 -17.39
N LEU A 63 -7.46 -2.00 -18.01
CA LEU A 63 -8.52 -2.63 -18.81
C LEU A 63 -7.99 -3.37 -20.04
N GLU A 64 -6.99 -2.83 -20.72
CA GLU A 64 -6.36 -3.50 -21.86
C GLU A 64 -5.69 -4.81 -21.44
N ILE A 65 -5.02 -4.80 -20.26
CA ILE A 65 -4.36 -5.99 -19.76
C ILE A 65 -5.37 -7.05 -19.33
N ILE A 66 -6.42 -6.70 -18.58
CA ILE A 66 -7.41 -7.68 -18.11
C ILE A 66 -8.29 -8.24 -19.23
N ASN A 67 -8.48 -7.52 -20.33
CA ASN A 67 -9.18 -8.04 -21.52
C ASN A 67 -8.42 -9.22 -22.15
N ILE A 68 -7.10 -9.23 -22.08
CA ILE A 68 -6.26 -10.30 -22.63
C ILE A 68 -5.87 -11.32 -21.55
N PHE A 69 -5.66 -10.85 -20.33
CA PHE A 69 -5.25 -11.62 -19.15
C PHE A 69 -6.24 -11.43 -18.00
N PRO A 70 -7.46 -12.00 -18.05
CA PRO A 70 -8.51 -11.76 -17.04
C PRO A 70 -8.28 -12.47 -15.70
N SER A 71 -7.33 -13.40 -15.61
CA SER A 71 -7.05 -14.18 -14.40
C SER A 71 -5.63 -14.76 -14.41
N PHE A 72 -5.16 -15.32 -13.31
CA PHE A 72 -3.90 -16.08 -13.29
C PHE A 72 -3.88 -17.21 -14.33
N ASN A 73 -4.97 -17.95 -14.45
CA ASN A 73 -5.06 -19.08 -15.38
C ASN A 73 -4.95 -18.67 -16.85
N SER A 74 -5.34 -17.45 -17.21
CA SER A 74 -5.28 -16.97 -18.59
C SER A 74 -3.85 -16.85 -19.14
N PHE A 75 -2.84 -16.86 -18.29
CA PHE A 75 -1.42 -16.83 -18.70
C PHE A 75 -0.93 -18.18 -19.22
N LYS A 76 -1.59 -19.32 -18.89
CA LYS A 76 -1.13 -20.67 -19.26
C LYS A 76 -0.96 -20.85 -20.77
N ASN A 77 -1.85 -20.26 -21.56
CA ASN A 77 -1.87 -20.41 -23.03
C ASN A 77 -1.35 -19.14 -23.74
N LYS A 78 -0.62 -18.29 -23.04
CA LYS A 78 -0.07 -17.04 -23.58
C LYS A 78 1.45 -17.02 -23.44
N ARG A 79 2.10 -16.25 -24.31
CA ARG A 79 3.54 -16.00 -24.23
C ARG A 79 3.81 -14.64 -23.63
N LEU A 80 5.04 -14.45 -23.16
CA LEU A 80 5.50 -13.18 -22.61
C LEU A 80 5.30 -12.01 -23.59
N GLU A 81 5.50 -12.24 -24.89
CA GLU A 81 5.36 -11.21 -25.93
C GLU A 81 3.96 -10.61 -25.96
N HIS A 82 2.91 -11.41 -25.70
CA HIS A 82 1.54 -10.89 -25.61
C HIS A 82 1.38 -9.91 -24.43
N LEU A 83 2.02 -10.20 -23.30
CA LEU A 83 2.00 -9.29 -22.15
C LEU A 83 2.82 -8.02 -22.43
N LEU A 84 4.02 -8.16 -23.00
CA LEU A 84 4.88 -7.01 -23.33
C LEU A 84 4.19 -6.04 -24.30
N LYS A 85 3.45 -6.58 -25.27
CA LYS A 85 2.69 -5.77 -26.23
C LYS A 85 1.66 -4.88 -25.54
N VAL A 86 0.87 -5.43 -24.60
CA VAL A 86 -0.15 -4.66 -23.88
C VAL A 86 0.44 -3.84 -22.72
N TRP A 87 1.66 -4.14 -22.28
CA TRP A 87 2.39 -3.39 -21.25
C TRP A 87 2.98 -2.07 -21.79
N SER A 88 3.01 -1.90 -23.10
CA SER A 88 3.51 -0.68 -23.75
C SER A 88 2.85 0.57 -23.15
N GLY A 89 3.65 1.58 -22.83
CA GLY A 89 3.20 2.82 -22.17
C GLY A 89 3.28 2.80 -20.64
N LEU A 90 3.48 1.64 -20.00
CA LEU A 90 3.70 1.57 -18.53
C LEU A 90 5.17 1.76 -18.15
N GLY A 91 6.11 1.49 -19.08
CA GLY A 91 7.54 1.50 -18.79
C GLY A 91 8.00 0.35 -17.87
N TYR A 92 9.29 0.36 -17.52
CA TYR A 92 9.87 -0.64 -16.60
C TYR A 92 9.47 -2.08 -16.95
N TYR A 93 9.74 -2.52 -18.17
CA TYR A 93 9.31 -3.82 -18.75
C TYR A 93 9.72 -5.04 -17.91
N LYS A 94 10.75 -4.89 -17.07
CA LYS A 94 11.15 -5.92 -16.10
C LYS A 94 10.02 -6.33 -15.16
N ARG A 95 9.08 -5.43 -14.88
CA ARG A 95 7.88 -5.75 -14.07
C ARG A 95 6.95 -6.70 -14.82
N ALA A 96 6.77 -6.52 -16.14
CA ALA A 96 5.96 -7.43 -16.95
C ALA A 96 6.60 -8.82 -17.02
N GLU A 97 7.93 -8.90 -17.21
CA GLU A 97 8.64 -10.17 -17.16
C GLU A 97 8.49 -10.87 -15.81
N ASN A 98 8.66 -10.11 -14.71
CA ASN A 98 8.51 -10.64 -13.35
C ASN A 98 7.06 -11.08 -13.10
N LEU A 99 6.07 -10.29 -13.51
CA LEU A 99 4.65 -10.65 -13.45
C LEU A 99 4.37 -11.98 -14.16
N PHE A 100 4.88 -12.13 -15.39
CA PHE A 100 4.69 -13.35 -16.17
C PHE A 100 5.31 -14.57 -15.48
N LYS A 101 6.56 -14.45 -15.01
CA LYS A 101 7.24 -15.51 -14.25
C LYS A 101 6.52 -15.86 -12.95
N ALA A 102 6.10 -14.84 -12.19
CA ALA A 102 5.38 -15.04 -10.94
C ALA A 102 4.04 -15.74 -11.15
N VAL A 103 3.28 -15.33 -12.17
CA VAL A 103 2.01 -15.99 -12.51
C VAL A 103 2.21 -17.43 -12.98
N THR A 104 3.30 -17.73 -13.67
CA THR A 104 3.68 -19.10 -14.02
C THR A 104 3.91 -19.94 -12.75
N ILE A 105 4.62 -19.43 -11.77
CA ILE A 105 4.82 -20.08 -10.46
C ILE A 105 3.49 -20.25 -9.74
N ILE A 106 2.64 -19.22 -9.68
CA ILE A 106 1.32 -19.27 -9.05
C ILE A 106 0.47 -20.39 -9.69
N ASN A 107 0.48 -20.50 -11.00
CA ASN A 107 -0.27 -21.55 -11.69
C ASN A 107 0.27 -22.95 -11.45
N ASN A 108 1.58 -23.13 -11.42
CA ASN A 108 2.21 -24.45 -11.35
C ASN A 108 2.35 -24.96 -9.91
N SER A 109 2.76 -24.07 -8.99
CA SER A 109 3.08 -24.43 -7.61
C SER A 109 1.94 -24.19 -6.62
N TYR A 110 1.02 -23.26 -6.96
CA TYR A 110 -0.08 -22.86 -6.06
C TYR A 110 -1.47 -23.08 -6.69
N ASN A 111 -1.58 -23.91 -7.75
CA ASN A 111 -2.84 -24.24 -8.41
C ASN A 111 -3.67 -23.00 -8.85
N GLY A 112 -3.00 -21.92 -9.29
CA GLY A 112 -3.64 -20.66 -9.68
C GLY A 112 -4.18 -19.83 -8.50
N LYS A 113 -3.84 -20.15 -7.26
CA LYS A 113 -4.21 -19.40 -6.06
C LYS A 113 -3.04 -18.55 -5.59
N LEU A 114 -3.27 -17.26 -5.39
CA LEU A 114 -2.25 -16.36 -4.85
C LEU A 114 -1.90 -16.78 -3.42
N PRO A 115 -0.61 -16.95 -3.07
CA PRO A 115 -0.20 -17.26 -1.69
C PRO A 115 -0.71 -16.23 -0.69
N ASP A 116 -0.92 -16.64 0.54
CA ASP A 116 -1.50 -15.84 1.60
C ASP A 116 -0.61 -15.73 2.85
N ASP A 117 0.66 -16.03 2.68
CA ASP A 117 1.74 -15.85 3.66
C ASP A 117 2.88 -15.02 3.06
N ARG A 118 3.67 -14.37 3.95
CA ARG A 118 4.71 -13.41 3.55
C ARG A 118 5.86 -14.07 2.78
N ASP A 119 6.31 -15.21 3.21
CA ASP A 119 7.52 -15.85 2.66
C ASP A 119 7.26 -16.39 1.26
N SER A 120 6.13 -17.06 1.06
CA SER A 120 5.68 -17.51 -0.26
C SER A 120 5.46 -16.31 -1.22
N LEU A 121 4.91 -15.20 -0.74
CA LEU A 121 4.73 -14.01 -1.58
C LEU A 121 6.07 -13.39 -1.97
N ILE A 122 7.03 -13.26 -1.04
CA ILE A 122 8.37 -12.68 -1.33
C ILE A 122 9.17 -13.57 -2.28
N SER A 123 8.94 -14.88 -2.29
CA SER A 123 9.59 -15.78 -3.24
C SER A 123 9.17 -15.57 -4.69
N LEU A 124 8.04 -14.88 -4.93
CA LEU A 124 7.57 -14.58 -6.28
C LEU A 124 8.40 -13.46 -6.93
N PRO A 125 8.84 -13.62 -8.21
CA PRO A 125 9.56 -12.58 -8.92
C PRO A 125 8.85 -11.23 -8.93
N GLY A 126 9.55 -10.17 -8.54
CA GLY A 126 9.01 -8.80 -8.48
C GLY A 126 8.18 -8.46 -7.25
N VAL A 127 8.04 -9.38 -6.30
CA VAL A 127 7.35 -9.16 -5.03
C VAL A 127 8.37 -8.90 -3.92
N GLY A 128 8.48 -7.65 -3.49
CA GLY A 128 9.30 -7.26 -2.34
C GLY A 128 8.48 -7.16 -1.05
N LYS A 129 9.14 -6.68 0.02
CA LYS A 129 8.54 -6.51 1.35
C LYS A 129 7.26 -5.67 1.31
N TYR A 130 7.27 -4.52 0.62
CA TYR A 130 6.09 -3.67 0.47
C TYR A 130 4.96 -4.41 -0.27
N THR A 131 5.25 -4.98 -1.44
CA THR A 131 4.23 -5.62 -2.28
C THR A 131 3.60 -6.82 -1.58
N SER A 132 4.40 -7.64 -0.87
CA SER A 132 3.87 -8.75 -0.05
C SER A 132 2.95 -8.24 1.06
N SER A 133 3.34 -7.16 1.76
CA SER A 133 2.49 -6.54 2.79
C SER A 133 1.19 -5.98 2.21
N ALA A 134 1.24 -5.36 1.03
CA ALA A 134 0.05 -4.84 0.35
C ALA A 134 -0.90 -5.97 -0.08
N ILE A 135 -0.38 -7.04 -0.65
CA ILE A 135 -1.19 -8.22 -1.02
C ILE A 135 -1.85 -8.84 0.22
N LEU A 136 -1.12 -9.00 1.33
CA LEU A 136 -1.68 -9.54 2.56
C LEU A 136 -2.78 -8.64 3.13
N ALA A 137 -2.54 -7.34 3.24
CA ALA A 137 -3.51 -6.40 3.81
C ALA A 137 -4.70 -6.18 2.87
N ILE A 138 -4.45 -5.83 1.61
CA ILE A 138 -5.49 -5.40 0.66
C ILE A 138 -6.19 -6.62 0.03
N GLY A 139 -5.42 -7.61 -0.39
CA GLY A 139 -5.93 -8.83 -1.03
C GLY A 139 -6.62 -9.76 -0.03
N HIS A 140 -5.84 -10.23 0.92
CA HIS A 140 -6.27 -11.26 1.89
C HIS A 140 -6.93 -10.69 3.15
N ASN A 141 -6.92 -9.37 3.36
CA ASN A 141 -7.39 -8.70 4.58
C ASN A 141 -6.72 -9.26 5.86
N LYS A 142 -5.47 -9.70 5.76
CA LYS A 142 -4.65 -10.19 6.87
C LYS A 142 -3.92 -9.04 7.56
N LYS A 143 -3.54 -9.23 8.84
CA LYS A 143 -2.79 -8.24 9.61
C LYS A 143 -1.43 -8.00 8.97
N SER A 144 -1.35 -6.91 8.22
CA SER A 144 -0.14 -6.42 7.57
C SER A 144 -0.27 -4.93 7.31
N PHE A 145 0.86 -4.21 7.31
CA PHE A 145 0.89 -2.76 7.20
C PHE A 145 1.88 -2.35 6.09
N PRO A 146 1.40 -2.19 4.84
CA PRO A 146 2.26 -1.78 3.75
C PRO A 146 2.73 -0.34 3.95
N VAL A 147 4.04 -0.16 4.06
CA VAL A 147 4.69 1.13 4.26
C VAL A 147 5.40 1.54 2.97
N ASP A 148 4.73 2.36 2.17
CA ASP A 148 5.35 3.06 1.04
C ASP A 148 5.95 4.40 1.49
N ILE A 149 6.59 5.12 0.58
CA ILE A 149 7.18 6.43 0.86
C ILE A 149 6.14 7.47 1.31
N ASN A 150 4.88 7.33 0.92
CA ASN A 150 3.81 8.26 1.27
C ASN A 150 3.27 7.96 2.67
N VAL A 151 3.04 6.68 2.98
CA VAL A 151 2.67 6.22 4.33
C VAL A 151 3.78 6.54 5.32
N LYS A 152 5.04 6.28 4.96
CA LYS A 152 6.20 6.65 5.77
C LYS A 152 6.21 8.14 6.10
N ARG A 153 6.07 8.99 5.09
CA ARG A 153 5.98 10.45 5.27
C ARG A 153 4.83 10.86 6.20
N LEU A 154 3.65 10.25 6.03
CA LEU A 154 2.49 10.51 6.90
C LEU A 154 2.81 10.21 8.35
N ILE A 155 3.29 9.00 8.64
CA ILE A 155 3.59 8.57 10.01
C ILE A 155 4.71 9.40 10.63
N GLN A 156 5.77 9.69 9.88
CA GLN A 156 6.87 10.53 10.35
C GLN A 156 6.41 11.97 10.64
N ARG A 157 5.52 12.55 9.84
CA ARG A 157 4.97 13.89 10.09
C ARG A 157 4.04 13.91 11.31
N VAL A 158 3.23 12.88 11.49
CA VAL A 158 2.33 12.78 12.65
C VAL A 158 3.10 12.52 13.95
N SER A 159 4.16 11.70 13.91
CA SER A 159 4.99 11.40 15.06
C SER A 159 6.07 12.46 15.36
N GLY A 160 6.45 13.27 14.37
CA GLY A 160 7.60 14.19 14.48
C GLY A 160 8.97 13.49 14.45
N LEU A 161 9.03 12.19 14.18
CA LEU A 161 10.23 11.37 14.26
C LEU A 161 10.63 10.79 12.89
N LYS A 162 11.94 10.60 12.68
CA LYS A 162 12.46 9.80 11.56
C LYS A 162 12.40 8.32 11.94
N LEU A 163 11.57 7.56 11.22
CA LEU A 163 11.30 6.15 11.50
C LEU A 163 11.69 5.28 10.31
N LYS A 164 12.15 4.05 10.60
CA LYS A 164 12.34 3.00 9.60
C LYS A 164 11.00 2.31 9.30
N ASP A 165 10.93 1.60 8.18
CA ASP A 165 9.69 0.94 7.75
C ASP A 165 9.23 -0.11 8.76
N ASP A 166 10.18 -0.87 9.34
CA ASP A 166 9.90 -1.89 10.37
C ASP A 166 9.33 -1.28 11.66
N GLU A 167 9.87 -0.14 12.07
CA GLU A 167 9.38 0.59 13.24
C GLU A 167 7.95 1.09 13.00
N ILE A 168 7.64 1.55 11.79
CA ILE A 168 6.28 1.98 11.42
C ILE A 168 5.31 0.79 11.41
N GLU A 169 5.72 -0.36 10.85
CA GLU A 169 4.91 -1.59 10.87
C GLU A 169 4.59 -1.99 12.32
N GLU A 170 5.57 -1.94 13.22
CA GLU A 170 5.42 -2.26 14.64
C GLU A 170 4.50 -1.26 15.36
N ILE A 171 4.70 0.04 15.18
CA ILE A 171 3.85 1.11 15.73
C ILE A 171 2.38 0.90 15.31
N LEU A 172 2.12 0.68 14.03
CA LEU A 172 0.77 0.44 13.52
C LEU A 172 0.17 -0.86 14.09
N SER A 173 0.99 -1.89 14.26
CA SER A 173 0.58 -3.15 14.87
C SER A 173 0.16 -2.98 16.32
N LEU A 174 0.92 -2.20 17.10
CA LEU A 174 0.63 -1.87 18.51
C LEU A 174 -0.58 -0.96 18.65
N ALA A 175 -0.74 0.02 17.74
CA ALA A 175 -1.91 0.89 17.72
C ALA A 175 -3.21 0.14 17.39
N CYS A 176 -3.11 -0.97 16.65
CA CYS A 176 -4.24 -1.76 16.18
C CYS A 176 -4.66 -2.83 17.20
N LYS A 177 -5.26 -2.44 18.32
CA LYS A 177 -5.70 -3.36 19.39
C LYS A 177 -7.01 -4.10 19.11
N LYS A 178 -7.81 -3.66 18.15
CA LYS A 178 -9.10 -4.26 17.79
C LYS A 178 -9.04 -4.89 16.40
N LYS A 179 -9.88 -5.91 16.17
CA LYS A 179 -10.06 -6.48 14.82
C LYS A 179 -10.68 -5.42 13.91
N ILE A 180 -10.01 -5.12 12.82
CA ILE A 180 -10.42 -4.13 11.82
C ILE A 180 -10.25 -4.71 10.41
N SER A 181 -10.73 -3.99 9.41
CA SER A 181 -10.35 -4.27 8.03
C SER A 181 -8.95 -3.72 7.75
N TYR A 182 -7.96 -4.61 7.67
CA TYR A 182 -6.57 -4.24 7.32
C TYR A 182 -6.48 -3.67 5.92
N ARG A 183 -7.34 -4.16 5.02
CA ARG A 183 -7.54 -3.59 3.68
C ARG A 183 -7.92 -2.11 3.77
N SER A 184 -8.98 -1.81 4.49
CA SER A 184 -9.44 -0.43 4.63
C SER A 184 -8.40 0.46 5.30
N LEU A 185 -7.65 -0.05 6.27
CA LEU A 185 -6.56 0.70 6.90
C LEU A 185 -5.43 0.99 5.92
N ALA A 186 -4.96 0.00 5.17
CA ALA A 186 -3.90 0.18 4.18
C ALA A 186 -4.31 1.21 3.11
N GLU A 187 -5.50 1.04 2.53
CA GLU A 187 -6.03 1.95 1.51
C GLU A 187 -6.27 3.36 2.07
N SER A 188 -6.72 3.49 3.33
CA SER A 188 -6.92 4.79 3.97
C SER A 188 -5.62 5.57 4.17
N MET A 189 -4.56 4.90 4.59
CA MET A 189 -3.25 5.53 4.74
C MET A 189 -2.68 5.99 3.38
N MET A 190 -2.80 5.16 2.35
CA MET A 190 -2.38 5.50 0.98
C MET A 190 -3.17 6.70 0.42
N ASP A 191 -4.49 6.71 0.60
CA ASP A 191 -5.32 7.80 0.11
C ASP A 191 -5.07 9.10 0.87
N TYR A 192 -5.06 9.02 2.20
CA TYR A 192 -4.81 10.19 3.05
C TYR A 192 -3.45 10.84 2.77
N SER A 193 -2.41 10.03 2.63
CA SER A 193 -1.06 10.50 2.35
C SER A 193 -0.90 11.10 0.96
N SER A 194 -1.75 10.71 -0.01
CA SER A 194 -1.72 11.26 -1.37
C SER A 194 -2.67 12.44 -1.57
N ILE A 195 -3.75 12.54 -0.81
CA ILE A 195 -4.77 13.60 -0.95
C ILE A 195 -4.48 14.77 0.00
N ILE A 196 -4.23 14.49 1.28
CA ILE A 196 -4.06 15.50 2.34
C ILE A 196 -2.58 15.72 2.65
N CYS A 197 -1.86 14.65 3.06
CA CYS A 197 -0.47 14.74 3.49
C CYS A 197 0.50 14.62 2.30
N LYS A 198 0.29 15.42 1.25
CA LYS A 198 1.10 15.41 0.02
C LYS A 198 2.58 15.70 0.31
N LYS A 199 3.48 15.27 -0.59
CA LYS A 199 4.92 15.58 -0.50
C LYS A 199 5.11 17.09 -0.54
N ASN A 200 4.59 17.71 -1.58
CA ASN A 200 4.63 19.15 -1.79
C ASN A 200 3.24 19.73 -1.46
N SER A 201 3.21 20.91 -0.83
CA SER A 201 1.99 21.65 -0.47
C SER A 201 0.92 20.77 0.23
N PRO A 202 1.22 20.19 1.41
CA PRO A 202 0.23 19.41 2.16
C PRO A 202 -0.93 20.29 2.63
N GLU A 203 -2.14 19.74 2.65
CA GLU A 203 -3.35 20.45 3.08
C GLU A 203 -3.52 20.41 4.60
N CYS A 204 -2.59 21.05 5.33
CA CYS A 204 -2.53 21.00 6.79
C CYS A 204 -3.77 21.56 7.49
N SER A 205 -4.48 22.51 6.90
CA SER A 205 -5.76 23.03 7.41
C SER A 205 -6.89 21.99 7.43
N LYS A 206 -6.79 20.95 6.59
CA LYS A 206 -7.73 19.82 6.53
C LYS A 206 -7.22 18.58 7.26
N CYS A 207 -6.08 18.69 7.97
CA CYS A 207 -5.44 17.54 8.61
C CYS A 207 -6.23 17.09 9.83
N ILE A 208 -6.76 15.84 9.79
CA ILE A 208 -7.48 15.25 10.92
C ILE A 208 -6.59 14.96 12.13
N PHE A 209 -5.28 15.03 11.96
CA PHE A 209 -4.28 14.80 13.01
C PHE A 209 -3.72 16.12 13.59
N SER A 210 -4.15 17.29 13.10
CA SER A 210 -3.61 18.59 13.54
C SER A 210 -3.75 18.83 15.05
N MET A 211 -4.84 18.38 15.64
CA MET A 211 -5.07 18.46 17.10
C MET A 211 -4.17 17.50 17.89
N SER A 212 -3.83 16.35 17.32
CA SER A 212 -2.93 15.37 17.97
C SER A 212 -1.47 15.83 17.97
N LEU A 213 -1.06 16.68 17.02
CA LEU A 213 0.27 17.26 16.91
C LEU A 213 0.56 18.33 17.98
N ILE A 214 -0.47 18.89 18.63
CA ILE A 214 -0.34 19.97 19.63
C ILE A 214 0.25 19.44 20.94
N HIS A 215 0.17 18.15 21.21
CA HIS A 215 0.67 17.54 22.45
C HIS A 215 2.07 16.89 22.33
N ILE A 216 2.69 16.88 21.16
CA ILE A 216 4.11 16.60 21.03
C ILE A 216 4.81 17.91 21.39
N SER A 217 5.49 17.90 22.55
CA SER A 217 6.18 19.05 23.14
C SER A 217 6.85 19.99 22.15
N GLU A 218 6.82 21.29 22.41
CA GLU A 218 7.31 22.42 21.61
C GLU A 218 8.64 22.29 20.85
N PRO A 219 9.61 21.41 21.19
CA PRO A 219 10.86 21.27 20.41
C PRO A 219 10.66 20.80 18.96
N THR A 220 9.53 20.19 18.62
CA THR A 220 9.29 19.63 17.27
C THR A 220 8.68 20.63 16.29
N ARG A 221 8.25 21.81 16.70
CA ARG A 221 7.80 22.88 15.81
C ARG A 221 8.93 23.56 15.01
N GLN A 222 10.19 23.37 15.41
CA GLN A 222 11.36 23.99 14.77
C GLN A 222 11.89 23.23 13.54
N PHE A 223 11.42 22.03 13.24
CA PHE A 223 11.73 21.42 11.96
C PHE A 223 10.86 21.99 10.82
N ARG A 224 11.03 23.29 10.56
CA ARG A 224 10.84 23.77 9.20
C ARG A 224 11.83 23.01 8.34
N ILE A 225 11.31 22.09 7.54
CA ILE A 225 12.07 21.42 6.50
C ILE A 225 12.46 22.54 5.52
N SER A 226 13.65 23.10 5.69
CA SER A 226 14.34 23.79 4.61
C SER A 226 14.67 22.74 3.56
N TYR A 227 14.20 22.97 2.36
CA TYR A 227 14.44 22.16 1.17
C TYR A 227 15.87 22.41 0.66
#